data_303acdad405610b3ce0a88d50a139b85
#
_entry.id   303acdad405610b3ce0a88d50a139b85
#
_cell.length_a   1.000
_cell.length_b   1.000
_cell.length_c   1.000
_cell.angle_alpha   90.00
_cell.angle_beta   90.00
_cell.angle_gamma   90.00
#
_symmetry.space_group_name_H-M   'P 1'
#
loop_
_entity.id
_entity.type
_entity.pdbx_description
1 polymer ?
#
loop_
_entity_poly.entity_id
_entity_poly.type
_entity_poly.pdbx_seq_one_letter_code
_entity_poly.pdbx_strand_id
1 'polypeptide(L)'
;MQLKNTDTLSNGDVGTIVFVAPNAPETEACVVVEFENGVTQKYLRDDLNQLDHAYALSIHKSQGSQWKLVLVILPNQPASFLKRNVLYTAITRSSKYVGIFGPTATVSYMIHNAEENERYTNLDAQVKEIDQFEAA
;
A
#
# COMPACT_ATOMS: atom_id res chain seq x y z
N MET A 1 9.27 2.54 -6.45
CA MET A 1 8.74 1.76 -5.31
C MET A 1 9.33 0.36 -5.36
N GLN A 2 9.80 -0.12 -4.23
CA GLN A 2 10.28 -1.50 -4.06
C GLN A 2 9.10 -2.48 -4.04
N LEU A 3 9.26 -3.64 -4.69
CA LEU A 3 8.22 -4.68 -4.78
C LEU A 3 8.52 -5.91 -3.92
N LYS A 4 9.76 -6.09 -3.48
CA LYS A 4 10.20 -7.24 -2.69
C LYS A 4 10.84 -6.79 -1.38
N ASN A 5 10.66 -7.56 -0.33
CA ASN A 5 11.39 -7.35 0.91
C ASN A 5 12.85 -7.77 0.73
N THR A 6 13.74 -6.95 1.27
CA THR A 6 15.18 -7.23 1.43
C THR A 6 15.54 -7.02 2.90
N ASP A 7 16.80 -7.20 3.26
CA ASP A 7 17.27 -6.97 4.64
C ASP A 7 17.10 -5.50 5.08
N THR A 8 17.07 -4.56 4.13
CA THR A 8 17.05 -3.10 4.40
C THR A 8 15.84 -2.36 3.85
N LEU A 9 15.07 -2.98 2.95
CA LEU A 9 13.92 -2.39 2.28
C LEU A 9 12.70 -3.31 2.36
N SER A 10 11.55 -2.71 2.55
CA SER A 10 10.26 -3.38 2.56
C SER A 10 9.52 -3.20 1.23
N ASN A 11 8.65 -4.15 0.92
CA ASN A 11 7.70 -3.98 -0.18
C ASN A 11 6.80 -2.76 0.11
N GLY A 12 6.78 -1.83 -0.84
CA GLY A 12 6.04 -0.57 -0.72
C GLY A 12 6.93 0.64 -0.43
N ASP A 13 8.20 0.46 -0.04
CA ASP A 13 9.12 1.58 0.16
C ASP A 13 9.26 2.39 -1.13
N VAL A 14 9.14 3.70 -0.98
CA VAL A 14 9.24 4.67 -2.09
C VAL A 14 10.61 5.33 -2.06
N GLY A 15 11.16 5.58 -3.23
CA GLY A 15 12.44 6.26 -3.39
C GLY A 15 12.52 7.01 -4.71
N THR A 16 13.58 7.79 -4.85
CA THR A 16 13.88 8.56 -6.05
C THR A 16 15.04 7.92 -6.81
N ILE A 17 14.89 7.77 -8.12
CA ILE A 17 15.99 7.34 -8.98
C ILE A 17 16.99 8.49 -9.07
N VAL A 18 18.20 8.26 -8.58
CA VAL A 18 19.28 9.25 -8.57
C VAL A 18 20.32 9.02 -9.66
N PHE A 19 20.36 7.82 -10.24
CA PHE A 19 21.28 7.48 -11.32
C PHE A 19 20.67 6.43 -12.25
N VAL A 20 20.92 6.59 -13.56
CA VAL A 20 20.51 5.63 -14.59
C VAL A 20 21.65 5.47 -15.61
N ALA A 21 22.07 4.24 -15.87
CA ALA A 21 23.02 3.87 -16.90
C ALA A 21 22.42 2.78 -17.81
N PRO A 22 21.66 3.14 -18.86
CA PRO A 22 20.94 2.16 -19.69
C PRO A 22 21.84 1.14 -20.39
N ASN A 23 23.10 1.50 -20.65
CA ASN A 23 24.09 0.68 -21.34
C ASN A 23 25.16 0.09 -20.40
N ALA A 24 24.91 0.08 -19.09
CA ALA A 24 25.82 -0.54 -18.14
C ALA A 24 25.96 -2.05 -18.44
N PRO A 25 27.17 -2.63 -18.28
CA PRO A 25 27.37 -4.08 -18.31
C PRO A 25 26.44 -4.79 -17.31
N GLU A 26 26.12 -6.05 -17.57
CA GLU A 26 25.24 -6.84 -16.68
C GLU A 26 25.76 -6.95 -15.24
N THR A 27 27.08 -6.84 -15.07
CA THR A 27 27.74 -6.89 -13.76
C THR A 27 27.75 -5.56 -13.00
N GLU A 28 27.28 -4.48 -13.64
CA GLU A 28 27.29 -3.15 -13.06
C GLU A 28 25.85 -2.65 -12.82
N ALA A 29 25.70 -1.78 -11.82
CA ALA A 29 24.43 -1.17 -11.51
C ALA A 29 23.95 -0.28 -12.67
N CYS A 30 22.77 -0.58 -13.19
CA CYS A 30 22.12 0.23 -14.22
C CYS A 30 21.17 1.28 -13.64
N VAL A 31 20.68 1.10 -12.39
CA VAL A 31 19.83 2.07 -11.68
C VAL A 31 20.27 2.16 -10.23
N VAL A 32 20.29 3.38 -9.68
CA VAL A 32 20.50 3.64 -8.26
C VAL A 32 19.30 4.43 -7.75
N VAL A 33 18.72 3.94 -6.66
CA VAL A 33 17.55 4.53 -6.00
C VAL A 33 17.92 4.93 -4.58
N GLU A 34 17.58 6.15 -4.20
CA GLU A 34 17.65 6.66 -2.83
C GLU A 34 16.23 6.60 -2.24
N PHE A 35 16.05 5.81 -1.18
CA PHE A 35 14.77 5.61 -0.51
C PHE A 35 14.54 6.61 0.61
N GLU A 36 13.28 6.89 0.94
CA GLU A 36 12.89 7.88 1.98
C GLU A 36 13.44 7.54 3.37
N ASN A 37 13.74 6.27 3.64
CA ASN A 37 14.40 5.83 4.89
C ASN A 37 15.93 6.07 4.90
N GLY A 38 16.48 6.73 3.88
CA GLY A 38 17.90 7.04 3.74
C GLY A 38 18.76 5.91 3.15
N VAL A 39 18.15 4.78 2.81
CA VAL A 39 18.87 3.66 2.17
C VAL A 39 19.08 3.97 0.69
N THR A 40 20.32 3.78 0.20
CA THR A 40 20.63 3.83 -1.23
C THR A 40 20.87 2.42 -1.73
N GLN A 41 20.08 1.98 -2.71
CA GLN A 41 20.14 0.66 -3.30
C GLN A 41 20.54 0.73 -4.77
N LYS A 42 21.44 -0.17 -5.15
CA LYS A 42 21.90 -0.36 -6.54
C LYS A 42 21.20 -1.57 -7.14
N TYR A 43 20.68 -1.42 -8.36
CA TYR A 43 19.99 -2.48 -9.10
C TYR A 43 20.74 -2.82 -10.36
N LEU A 44 20.97 -4.10 -10.56
CA LEU A 44 21.41 -4.66 -11.83
C LEU A 44 20.24 -4.71 -12.81
N ARG A 45 20.51 -4.96 -14.08
CA ARG A 45 19.46 -5.05 -15.10
C ARG A 45 18.40 -6.11 -14.78
N ASP A 46 18.81 -7.27 -14.28
CA ASP A 46 17.94 -8.38 -13.93
C ASP A 46 17.10 -8.11 -12.66
N ASP A 47 17.55 -7.17 -11.82
CA ASP A 47 16.88 -6.77 -10.60
C ASP A 47 15.81 -5.69 -10.80
N LEU A 48 15.72 -5.11 -11.99
CA LEU A 48 14.73 -4.05 -12.28
C LEU A 48 13.29 -4.50 -12.12
N ASN A 49 13.02 -5.81 -12.20
CA ASN A 49 11.71 -6.39 -11.92
C ASN A 49 11.27 -6.24 -10.45
N GLN A 50 12.19 -5.84 -9.56
CA GLN A 50 11.91 -5.54 -8.14
C GLN A 50 11.42 -4.10 -7.95
N LEU A 51 11.43 -3.28 -9.00
CA LEU A 51 11.01 -1.89 -8.97
C LEU A 51 9.73 -1.67 -9.77
N ASP A 52 8.90 -0.77 -9.29
CA ASP A 52 7.74 -0.27 -10.01
C ASP A 52 7.65 1.25 -9.91
N HIS A 53 6.92 1.86 -10.82
CA HIS A 53 6.65 3.30 -10.77
C HIS A 53 5.84 3.66 -9.52
N ALA A 54 6.14 4.80 -8.92
CA ALA A 54 5.48 5.30 -7.70
C ALA A 54 4.76 6.64 -7.90
N TYR A 55 4.49 7.05 -9.15
CA TYR A 55 3.71 8.26 -9.45
C TYR A 55 2.24 8.14 -9.04
N ALA A 56 1.73 6.92 -8.90
CA ALA A 56 0.42 6.60 -8.35
C ALA A 56 0.50 5.22 -7.66
N LEU A 57 -0.17 5.10 -6.52
CA LEU A 57 -0.18 3.88 -5.72
C LEU A 57 -1.63 3.42 -5.54
N SER A 58 -1.83 2.11 -5.47
CA SER A 58 -3.11 1.60 -4.97
C SER A 58 -3.23 1.89 -3.47
N ILE A 59 -4.47 1.97 -2.97
CA ILE A 59 -4.74 2.24 -1.56
C ILE A 59 -4.08 1.19 -0.65
N HIS A 60 -4.05 -0.07 -1.06
CA HIS A 60 -3.39 -1.13 -0.29
C HIS A 60 -1.87 -0.95 -0.24
N LYS A 61 -1.24 -0.57 -1.36
CA LYS A 61 0.20 -0.31 -1.39
C LYS A 61 0.61 0.96 -0.63
N SER A 62 -0.32 1.88 -0.37
CA SER A 62 -0.09 3.08 0.43
C SER A 62 -0.19 2.85 1.95
N GLN A 63 -0.57 1.65 2.39
CA GLN A 63 -0.66 1.32 3.81
C GLN A 63 0.72 1.40 4.47
N GLY A 64 0.78 1.99 5.65
CA GLY A 64 2.04 2.24 6.38
C GLY A 64 2.70 3.58 6.04
N SER A 65 2.44 4.16 4.86
CA SER A 65 2.97 5.46 4.45
C SER A 65 2.00 6.60 4.71
N GLN A 66 2.52 7.83 4.84
CA GLN A 66 1.72 9.04 5.03
C GLN A 66 2.34 10.23 4.30
N TRP A 67 1.50 11.05 3.68
CA TRP A 67 1.91 12.24 2.92
C TRP A 67 1.18 13.49 3.39
N LYS A 68 1.76 14.66 3.14
CA LYS A 68 1.12 15.94 3.48
C LYS A 68 -0.14 16.21 2.66
N LEU A 69 -0.13 15.81 1.39
CA LEU A 69 -1.24 15.94 0.45
C LEU A 69 -1.47 14.60 -0.22
N VAL A 70 -2.71 14.14 -0.27
CA VAL A 70 -3.12 12.93 -0.98
C VAL A 70 -4.26 13.26 -1.93
N LEU A 71 -4.13 12.84 -3.18
CA LEU A 71 -5.19 12.90 -4.18
C LEU A 71 -5.74 11.48 -4.38
N VAL A 72 -6.96 11.26 -3.95
CA VAL A 72 -7.67 9.98 -4.12
C VAL A 72 -8.46 10.05 -5.41
N ILE A 73 -8.13 9.17 -6.35
CA ILE A 73 -8.87 9.04 -7.62
C ILE A 73 -9.76 7.82 -7.52
N LEU A 74 -11.06 8.03 -7.66
CA LEU A 74 -12.07 6.97 -7.64
C LEU A 74 -12.57 6.73 -9.08
N PRO A 75 -11.94 5.81 -9.82
CA PRO A 75 -12.43 5.43 -11.14
C PRO A 75 -13.74 4.65 -11.02
N ASN A 76 -14.40 4.43 -12.15
CA ASN A 76 -15.57 3.55 -12.16
C ASN A 76 -15.14 2.12 -11.86
N GLN A 77 -15.51 1.59 -10.70
CA GLN A 77 -15.09 0.29 -10.18
C GLN A 77 -16.31 -0.56 -9.81
N PRO A 78 -16.18 -1.89 -9.84
CA PRO A 78 -17.20 -2.78 -9.28
C PRO A 78 -17.50 -2.45 -7.81
N ALA A 79 -18.77 -2.64 -7.42
CA ALA A 79 -19.24 -2.33 -6.06
C ALA A 79 -18.45 -3.05 -4.94
N SER A 80 -17.87 -4.21 -5.22
CA SER A 80 -17.04 -4.97 -4.29
C SER A 80 -15.79 -4.23 -3.81
N PHE A 81 -15.28 -3.25 -4.59
CA PHE A 81 -14.15 -2.40 -4.21
C PHE A 81 -14.57 -1.09 -3.54
N LEU A 82 -15.84 -0.73 -3.66
CA LEU A 82 -16.38 0.53 -3.17
C LEU A 82 -16.83 0.42 -1.70
N LYS A 83 -15.90 0.07 -0.81
CA LYS A 83 -16.16 -0.12 0.61
C LYS A 83 -15.72 1.09 1.43
N ARG A 84 -16.43 1.35 2.54
CA ARG A 84 -16.12 2.45 3.46
C ARG A 84 -14.70 2.37 4.05
N ASN A 85 -14.25 1.18 4.42
CA ASN A 85 -12.91 0.96 4.97
C ASN A 85 -11.79 1.28 3.96
N VAL A 86 -12.01 1.05 2.66
CA VAL A 86 -11.07 1.41 1.59
C VAL A 86 -10.97 2.94 1.47
N LEU A 87 -12.11 3.65 1.48
CA LEU A 87 -12.13 5.11 1.46
C LEU A 87 -11.46 5.70 2.71
N TYR A 88 -11.77 5.14 3.89
CA TYR A 88 -11.14 5.55 5.15
C TYR A 88 -9.62 5.38 5.10
N THR A 89 -9.13 4.23 4.64
CA THR A 89 -7.70 3.96 4.49
C THR A 89 -7.04 5.00 3.58
N ALA A 90 -7.67 5.33 2.45
CA ALA A 90 -7.14 6.33 1.50
C ALA A 90 -7.05 7.73 2.14
N ILE A 91 -8.10 8.18 2.83
CA ILE A 91 -8.15 9.50 3.47
C ILE A 91 -7.10 9.61 4.58
N THR A 92 -6.94 8.57 5.39
CA THR A 92 -5.98 8.54 6.51
C THR A 92 -4.52 8.47 6.07
N ARG A 93 -4.24 8.32 4.78
CA ARG A 93 -2.88 8.49 4.23
C ARG A 93 -2.43 9.94 4.18
N SER A 94 -3.34 10.89 4.37
CA SER A 94 -3.01 12.32 4.40
C SER A 94 -2.84 12.83 5.81
N SER A 95 -1.77 13.60 6.04
CA SER A 95 -1.54 14.31 7.32
C SER A 95 -2.09 15.74 7.33
N LYS A 96 -2.36 16.35 6.16
CA LYS A 96 -2.83 17.74 6.07
C LYS A 96 -4.01 17.93 5.11
N TYR A 97 -3.87 17.50 3.87
CA TYR A 97 -4.85 17.80 2.82
C TYR A 97 -5.19 16.55 2.02
N VAL A 98 -6.47 16.33 1.81
CA VAL A 98 -6.95 15.27 0.91
C VAL A 98 -7.88 15.86 -0.13
N GLY A 99 -7.67 15.51 -1.39
CA GLY A 99 -8.59 15.76 -2.49
C GLY A 99 -9.18 14.45 -2.99
N ILE A 100 -10.47 14.39 -3.23
CA ILE A 100 -11.15 13.22 -3.78
C ILE A 100 -11.68 13.57 -5.16
N PHE A 101 -11.28 12.83 -6.17
CA PHE A 101 -11.69 12.98 -7.56
C PHE A 101 -12.48 11.74 -7.99
N GLY A 102 -13.72 11.94 -8.36
CA GLY A 102 -14.63 10.88 -8.81
C GLY A 102 -16.09 11.30 -8.72
N PRO A 103 -17.02 10.44 -9.17
CA PRO A 103 -18.45 10.73 -9.07
C PRO A 103 -18.89 10.87 -7.61
N THR A 104 -19.62 11.93 -7.29
CA THR A 104 -20.16 12.16 -5.93
C THR A 104 -21.02 10.98 -5.46
N ALA A 105 -21.75 10.35 -6.37
CA ALA A 105 -22.53 9.14 -6.07
C ALA A 105 -21.66 7.99 -5.60
N THR A 106 -20.45 7.81 -6.17
CA THR A 106 -19.48 6.78 -5.75
C THR A 106 -18.99 7.05 -4.34
N VAL A 107 -18.63 8.29 -4.03
CA VAL A 107 -18.20 8.70 -2.68
C VAL A 107 -19.31 8.45 -1.67
N SER A 108 -20.53 8.88 -1.97
CA SER A 108 -21.71 8.67 -1.11
C SER A 108 -21.99 7.19 -0.90
N TYR A 109 -21.91 6.38 -1.94
CA TYR A 109 -22.06 4.94 -1.85
C TYR A 109 -21.00 4.32 -0.90
N MET A 110 -19.72 4.67 -1.06
CA MET A 110 -18.65 4.15 -0.21
C MET A 110 -18.83 4.52 1.27
N ILE A 111 -19.30 5.73 1.56
CA ILE A 111 -19.57 6.17 2.94
C ILE A 111 -20.62 5.29 3.61
N HIS A 112 -21.65 4.87 2.89
CA HIS A 112 -22.74 4.07 3.41
C HIS A 112 -22.50 2.56 3.33
N ASN A 113 -21.55 2.12 2.47
CA ASN A 113 -21.23 0.72 2.32
C ASN A 113 -20.27 0.25 3.43
N ALA A 114 -20.87 -0.21 4.53
CA ALA A 114 -20.15 -0.71 5.71
C ALA A 114 -19.98 -2.24 5.68
N GLU A 115 -20.24 -2.90 4.55
CA GLU A 115 -20.06 -4.35 4.43
C GLU A 115 -18.60 -4.72 4.75
N GLU A 116 -18.42 -5.37 5.89
CA GLU A 116 -17.18 -6.05 6.25
C GLU A 116 -17.31 -7.50 5.80
N ASN A 117 -16.25 -8.06 5.25
CA ASN A 117 -16.19 -9.49 5.07
C ASN A 117 -16.16 -10.10 6.47
N GLU A 118 -17.20 -10.80 6.87
CA GLU A 118 -17.17 -11.61 8.09
C GLU A 118 -15.97 -12.54 8.02
N ARG A 119 -15.04 -12.34 8.94
CA ARG A 119 -13.93 -13.28 9.10
C ARG A 119 -14.49 -14.45 9.91
N TYR A 120 -14.71 -15.56 9.28
CA TYR A 120 -14.99 -16.82 9.96
C TYR A 120 -13.73 -17.30 10.70
N THR A 121 -13.40 -16.62 11.79
CA THR A 121 -12.37 -17.07 12.71
C THR A 121 -13.08 -17.90 13.79
N ASN A 122 -12.59 -19.10 14.05
CA ASN A 122 -13.10 -19.93 15.15
C ASN A 122 -12.66 -19.41 16.53
N LEU A 123 -12.25 -18.12 16.59
CA LEU A 123 -11.67 -17.50 17.78
C LEU A 123 -12.67 -17.47 18.96
N ASP A 124 -13.95 -17.12 18.69
CA ASP A 124 -14.98 -17.08 19.72
C ASP A 124 -15.23 -18.45 20.38
N ALA A 125 -15.13 -19.51 19.60
CA ALA A 125 -15.26 -20.87 20.14
C ALA A 125 -14.03 -21.26 20.98
N GLN A 126 -12.84 -20.93 20.51
CA GLN A 126 -11.58 -21.19 21.22
C GLN A 126 -11.49 -20.40 22.54
N VAL A 127 -11.89 -19.13 22.56
CA VAL A 127 -11.91 -18.32 23.79
C VAL A 127 -12.88 -18.92 24.81
N LYS A 128 -14.08 -19.33 24.38
CA LYS A 128 -15.07 -19.97 25.27
C LYS A 128 -14.57 -21.30 25.84
N GLU A 129 -13.83 -22.10 25.09
CA GLU A 129 -13.19 -23.32 25.58
C GLU A 129 -12.14 -23.02 26.66
N ILE A 130 -11.32 -21.99 26.46
CA ILE A 130 -10.29 -21.59 27.46
C ILE A 130 -10.96 -21.12 28.75
N ASP A 131 -12.00 -20.28 28.68
CA ASP A 131 -12.73 -19.80 29.85
C ASP A 131 -13.38 -20.93 30.65
N GLN A 132 -13.81 -22.02 29.98
CA GLN A 132 -14.34 -23.20 30.64
C GLN A 132 -13.29 -24.04 31.36
N PHE A 133 -12.05 -24.05 30.83
CA PHE A 133 -10.92 -24.75 31.46
C PHE A 133 -10.36 -23.98 32.67
N GLU A 134 -10.41 -22.67 32.70
CA GLU A 134 -9.96 -21.85 33.83
C GLU A 134 -11.00 -21.80 34.98
N ALA A 135 -12.25 -22.15 34.70
CA ALA A 135 -13.34 -22.15 35.67
C ALA A 135 -13.57 -23.52 36.37
N ALA A 136 -12.80 -24.55 35.98
CA ALA A 136 -12.89 -25.91 36.51
C ALA A 136 -11.72 -26.27 37.43
#